data_f80315bfffe365298049a6c4bb22bf6b
#
_entry.id   f80315bfffe365298049a6c4bb22bf6b
#
_cell.length_a   1.000
_cell.length_b   1.000
_cell.length_c   1.000
_cell.angle_alpha   90.00
_cell.angle_beta   90.00
_cell.angle_gamma   90.00
#
_symmetry.space_group_name_H-M   'P 1'
#
loop_
_entity.id
_entity.type
_entity.pdbx_description
1 polymer ?
#
loop_
_entity_poly.entity_id
_entity_poly.type
_entity_poly.pdbx_seq_one_letter_code
_entity_poly.pdbx_strand_id
1 'polypeptide(L)'
;NLKNTGTIASGDKFTINGNLENTNNIETRDLDVRGNKLTNSGSIKADNITTDVADITNDGKILSFNNISFSNAQNITNRNEIKALKDIEANDVNLENKGNIASNGKVSLNNSSIINTKKIASSTIEMQNNKKFDNTGEIVGNNVTLTTANDIDLVAKLHGAQSLVISGKNITNNGETTGTGTTSIIASNNFTNNSELAAQTLTV
;
A
#
# COMPACT_ATOMS: atom_id res chain seq x y z
N ASN A 1 7.34 18.03 18.90
CA ASN A 1 8.25 17.31 17.98
C ASN A 1 9.12 16.36 18.79
N LEU A 2 9.29 15.15 18.30
CA LEU A 2 10.17 14.14 18.89
C LEU A 2 11.25 13.76 17.87
N LYS A 3 12.51 13.83 18.30
CA LYS A 3 13.63 13.24 17.58
C LYS A 3 14.16 12.07 18.40
N ASN A 4 14.07 10.86 17.83
CA ASN A 4 14.61 9.66 18.45
C ASN A 4 15.89 9.22 17.75
N THR A 5 17.00 9.26 18.49
CA THR A 5 18.32 8.76 18.03
C THR A 5 18.78 7.56 18.86
N GLY A 6 17.99 7.14 19.85
CA GLY A 6 18.22 5.99 20.72
C GLY A 6 17.08 5.00 20.66
N THR A 7 16.89 4.25 21.72
CA THR A 7 15.79 3.30 21.86
C THR A 7 14.69 3.89 22.74
N ILE A 8 13.47 3.88 22.23
CA ILE A 8 12.25 4.13 23.00
C ILE A 8 11.53 2.80 23.10
N ALA A 9 11.27 2.35 24.35
CA ALA A 9 10.49 1.14 24.61
C ALA A 9 9.36 1.46 25.59
N SER A 10 8.15 0.98 25.27
CA SER A 10 6.98 1.14 26.13
C SER A 10 6.10 -0.11 26.06
N GLY A 11 5.76 -0.67 27.21
CA GLY A 11 4.79 -1.76 27.32
C GLY A 11 3.33 -1.35 27.09
N ASP A 12 3.08 -0.04 26.99
CA ASP A 12 1.76 0.55 26.80
C ASP A 12 1.68 1.42 25.57
N LYS A 13 0.61 2.21 25.44
CA LYS A 13 0.45 3.17 24.39
C LYS A 13 1.48 4.30 24.49
N PHE A 14 2.13 4.59 23.36
CA PHE A 14 3.03 5.74 23.22
C PHE A 14 2.42 6.74 22.24
N THR A 15 2.11 7.93 22.74
CA THR A 15 1.49 9.00 21.94
C THR A 15 2.48 10.14 21.73
N ILE A 16 2.61 10.56 20.48
CA ILE A 16 3.45 11.68 20.07
C ILE A 16 2.53 12.77 19.49
N ASN A 17 2.44 13.90 20.19
CA ASN A 17 1.74 15.09 19.68
C ASN A 17 2.77 16.05 19.08
N GLY A 18 2.93 15.97 17.76
CA GLY A 18 3.92 16.70 16.98
C GLY A 18 4.64 15.82 15.96
N ASN A 19 5.63 16.38 15.29
CA ASN A 19 6.39 15.63 14.29
C ASN A 19 7.26 14.56 14.93
N LEU A 20 7.43 13.43 14.24
CA LEU A 20 8.33 12.36 14.61
C LEU A 20 9.48 12.25 13.59
N GLU A 21 10.72 12.34 14.09
CA GLU A 21 11.92 11.92 13.38
C GLU A 21 12.53 10.72 14.13
N ASN A 22 12.43 9.53 13.55
CA ASN A 22 13.00 8.31 14.13
C ASN A 22 14.19 7.82 13.30
N THR A 23 15.38 7.79 13.91
CA THR A 23 16.61 7.28 13.29
C THR A 23 17.10 5.99 13.94
N ASN A 24 16.46 5.52 15.00
CA ASN A 24 16.84 4.30 15.71
C ASN A 24 15.60 3.45 16.02
N ASN A 25 15.40 2.98 17.22
CA ASN A 25 14.36 2.01 17.55
C ASN A 25 13.24 2.62 18.36
N ILE A 26 12.00 2.38 17.96
CA ILE A 26 10.77 2.58 18.73
C ILE A 26 10.06 1.24 18.82
N GLU A 27 9.86 0.72 20.02
CA GLU A 27 9.09 -0.49 20.27
C GLU A 27 8.05 -0.23 21.36
N THR A 28 6.76 -0.43 21.03
CA THR A 28 5.67 -0.12 21.95
C THR A 28 4.48 -1.04 21.68
N ARG A 29 3.54 -1.17 22.64
CA ARG A 29 2.30 -1.88 22.35
C ARG A 29 1.47 -1.14 21.29
N ASP A 30 1.16 0.12 21.51
CA ASP A 30 0.42 0.94 20.55
C ASP A 30 1.17 2.26 20.29
N LEU A 31 1.38 2.60 19.03
CA LEU A 31 1.96 3.88 18.63
C LEU A 31 0.87 4.78 18.01
N ASP A 32 0.78 6.00 18.52
CA ASP A 32 -0.12 7.04 18.01
C ASP A 32 0.69 8.31 17.73
N VAL A 33 0.81 8.70 16.48
CA VAL A 33 1.57 9.90 16.07
C VAL A 33 0.61 10.91 15.45
N ARG A 34 0.55 12.11 16.01
CA ARG A 34 -0.31 13.22 15.56
C ARG A 34 0.51 14.46 15.30
N GLY A 35 0.56 14.89 14.05
CA GLY A 35 1.36 16.06 13.66
C GLY A 35 1.34 16.31 12.16
N ASN A 36 2.36 16.97 11.66
CA ASN A 36 2.46 17.22 10.23
C ASN A 36 3.36 16.22 9.52
N LYS A 37 4.39 15.69 10.20
CA LYS A 37 5.41 14.89 9.54
C LYS A 37 5.87 13.71 10.39
N LEU A 38 6.00 12.54 9.75
CA LEU A 38 6.71 11.37 10.26
C LEU A 38 7.85 11.02 9.30
N THR A 39 9.07 11.01 9.82
CA THR A 39 10.26 10.53 9.09
C THR A 39 10.86 9.37 9.86
N ASN A 40 11.00 8.22 9.21
CA ASN A 40 11.56 7.03 9.81
C ASN A 40 12.71 6.48 8.95
N SER A 41 13.93 6.53 9.47
CA SER A 41 15.09 5.83 8.89
C SER A 41 15.57 4.67 9.77
N GLY A 42 14.99 4.51 10.95
CA GLY A 42 15.24 3.42 11.88
C GLY A 42 14.16 2.33 11.83
N SER A 43 13.80 1.82 12.98
CA SER A 43 12.75 0.81 13.16
C SER A 43 11.63 1.34 14.05
N ILE A 44 10.41 1.22 13.59
CA ILE A 44 9.19 1.42 14.37
C ILE A 44 8.49 0.06 14.43
N LYS A 45 8.22 -0.44 15.62
CA LYS A 45 7.56 -1.72 15.86
C LYS A 45 6.50 -1.56 16.95
N ALA A 46 5.28 -1.99 16.66
CA ALA A 46 4.17 -1.95 17.61
C ALA A 46 3.12 -3.02 17.33
N ASP A 47 2.20 -3.27 18.27
CA ASP A 47 1.03 -4.08 18.00
C ASP A 47 0.09 -3.34 17.04
N ASN A 48 -0.19 -2.07 17.32
CA ASN A 48 -0.95 -1.21 16.42
C ASN A 48 -0.18 0.09 16.16
N ILE A 49 -0.24 0.58 14.93
CA ILE A 49 0.33 1.86 14.53
C ILE A 49 -0.77 2.71 13.92
N THR A 50 -1.05 3.84 14.55
CA THR A 50 -1.97 4.85 14.03
C THR A 50 -1.22 6.14 13.84
N THR A 51 -1.37 6.75 12.67
CA THR A 51 -0.81 8.07 12.43
C THR A 51 -1.89 9.01 11.91
N ASP A 52 -1.86 10.22 12.41
CA ASP A 52 -2.65 11.36 11.92
C ASP A 52 -1.65 12.46 11.56
N VAL A 53 -0.95 12.25 10.43
CA VAL A 53 0.11 13.14 9.92
C VAL A 53 -0.02 13.32 8.41
N ALA A 54 0.28 14.53 7.93
CA ALA A 54 0.14 14.83 6.51
C ALA A 54 1.21 14.16 5.64
N ASP A 55 2.46 14.14 6.09
CA ASP A 55 3.58 13.63 5.29
C ASP A 55 4.31 12.50 6.01
N ILE A 56 4.44 11.36 5.35
CA ILE A 56 5.14 10.19 5.86
C ILE A 56 6.28 9.83 4.91
N THR A 57 7.50 9.75 5.45
CA THR A 57 8.67 9.26 4.74
C THR A 57 9.27 8.08 5.51
N ASN A 58 9.30 6.92 4.88
CA ASN A 58 9.87 5.71 5.46
C ASN A 58 11.06 5.22 4.65
N ASP A 59 12.27 5.42 5.18
CA ASP A 59 13.53 4.89 4.70
C ASP A 59 13.99 3.67 5.50
N GLY A 60 13.31 3.38 6.62
CA GLY A 60 13.56 2.28 7.54
C GLY A 60 12.42 1.26 7.55
N LYS A 61 12.11 0.73 8.73
CA LYS A 61 11.06 -0.27 8.89
C LYS A 61 9.90 0.26 9.74
N ILE A 62 8.70 0.04 9.28
CA ILE A 62 7.45 0.26 10.04
C ILE A 62 6.75 -1.10 10.09
N LEU A 63 6.70 -1.71 11.28
CA LEU A 63 6.21 -3.06 11.49
C LEU A 63 5.10 -3.08 12.54
N SER A 64 3.97 -3.69 12.21
CA SER A 64 2.88 -3.89 13.15
C SER A 64 2.51 -5.36 13.29
N PHE A 65 2.23 -5.80 14.52
CA PHE A 65 1.67 -7.14 14.79
C PHE A 65 0.17 -7.24 14.53
N ASN A 66 -0.52 -6.10 14.44
CA ASN A 66 -1.91 -6.05 14.03
C ASN A 66 -2.07 -5.10 12.82
N ASN A 67 -2.51 -3.85 13.07
CA ASN A 67 -2.92 -2.94 12.02
C ASN A 67 -2.01 -1.72 11.92
N ILE A 68 -1.88 -1.19 10.70
CA ILE A 68 -1.32 0.13 10.43
C ILE A 68 -2.42 0.98 9.79
N SER A 69 -2.69 2.13 10.39
CA SER A 69 -3.61 3.13 9.84
C SER A 69 -2.91 4.46 9.66
N PHE A 70 -2.85 4.91 8.41
CA PHE A 70 -2.34 6.23 8.03
C PHE A 70 -3.51 7.17 7.76
N SER A 71 -4.11 7.68 8.85
CA SER A 71 -5.22 8.63 8.77
C SER A 71 -4.72 10.01 8.35
N ASN A 72 -5.50 10.71 7.52
CA ASN A 72 -5.23 12.07 7.04
C ASN A 72 -3.86 12.26 6.36
N ALA A 73 -3.19 11.17 5.99
CA ALA A 73 -1.96 11.27 5.22
C ALA A 73 -2.26 11.84 3.82
N GLN A 74 -1.51 12.88 3.42
CA GLN A 74 -1.58 13.42 2.08
C GLN A 74 -0.53 12.75 1.18
N ASN A 75 0.67 12.54 1.72
CA ASN A 75 1.76 11.94 0.99
C ASN A 75 2.44 10.85 1.82
N ILE A 76 2.64 9.70 1.19
CA ILE A 76 3.41 8.59 1.75
C ILE A 76 4.50 8.21 0.76
N THR A 77 5.76 8.34 1.18
CA THR A 77 6.92 7.84 0.45
C THR A 77 7.53 6.67 1.22
N ASN A 78 7.42 5.46 0.67
CA ASN A 78 8.04 4.27 1.24
C ASN A 78 9.23 3.83 0.39
N ARG A 79 10.43 3.81 0.98
CA ARG A 79 11.66 3.35 0.31
C ARG A 79 12.21 2.05 0.88
N ASN A 80 11.62 1.53 1.97
CA ASN A 80 12.03 0.27 2.57
C ASN A 80 10.82 -0.59 2.92
N GLU A 81 10.48 -0.83 4.17
CA GLU A 81 9.47 -1.80 4.55
C GLU A 81 8.35 -1.17 5.39
N ILE A 82 7.12 -1.40 4.97
CA ILE A 82 5.90 -1.20 5.76
C ILE A 82 5.19 -2.53 5.81
N LYS A 83 5.02 -3.10 7.01
CA LYS A 83 4.41 -4.42 7.17
C LYS A 83 3.47 -4.49 8.34
N ALA A 84 2.31 -5.12 8.12
CA ALA A 84 1.36 -5.48 9.17
C ALA A 84 1.04 -6.98 9.15
N LEU A 85 0.75 -7.58 10.30
CA LEU A 85 0.24 -8.96 10.33
C LEU A 85 -1.26 -9.02 10.05
N LYS A 86 -1.99 -7.90 10.21
CA LYS A 86 -3.39 -7.79 9.77
C LYS A 86 -3.50 -6.80 8.63
N ASP A 87 -4.02 -5.60 8.87
CA ASP A 87 -4.40 -4.69 7.79
C ASP A 87 -3.50 -3.45 7.73
N ILE A 88 -3.35 -2.92 6.52
CA ILE A 88 -2.76 -1.60 6.24
C ILE A 88 -3.81 -0.78 5.53
N GLU A 89 -4.12 0.39 6.08
CA GLU A 89 -5.06 1.33 5.50
C GLU A 89 -4.41 2.68 5.28
N ALA A 90 -4.49 3.17 4.03
CA ALA A 90 -4.01 4.47 3.61
C ALA A 90 -4.86 4.96 2.43
N ASN A 91 -6.03 5.53 2.73
CA ASN A 91 -6.95 6.02 1.72
C ASN A 91 -6.75 7.53 1.46
N ASP A 92 -7.15 8.00 0.27
CA ASP A 92 -7.06 9.41 -0.15
C ASP A 92 -5.63 9.99 -0.18
N VAL A 93 -4.61 9.14 -0.41
CA VAL A 93 -3.19 9.51 -0.35
C VAL A 93 -2.53 9.60 -1.72
N ASN A 94 -1.42 10.33 -1.79
CA ASN A 94 -0.41 10.19 -2.84
C ASN A 94 0.66 9.21 -2.32
N LEU A 95 0.64 7.98 -2.82
CA LEU A 95 1.60 6.94 -2.44
C LEU A 95 2.70 6.81 -3.48
N GLU A 96 3.95 6.97 -3.07
CA GLU A 96 5.14 6.58 -3.80
C GLU A 96 5.80 5.38 -3.11
N ASN A 97 5.60 4.17 -3.64
CA ASN A 97 6.20 2.97 -3.09
C ASN A 97 7.43 2.52 -3.90
N LYS A 98 8.60 2.72 -3.32
CA LYS A 98 9.92 2.25 -3.80
C LYS A 98 10.49 1.12 -2.94
N GLY A 99 9.70 0.64 -1.98
CA GLY A 99 10.02 -0.44 -1.05
C GLY A 99 8.95 -1.51 -1.06
N ASN A 100 8.85 -2.24 0.03
CA ASN A 100 7.86 -3.28 0.21
C ASN A 100 6.72 -2.79 1.10
N ILE A 101 5.49 -3.00 0.67
CA ILE A 101 4.29 -2.88 1.49
C ILE A 101 3.68 -4.28 1.56
N ALA A 102 3.53 -4.83 2.76
CA ALA A 102 3.03 -6.18 2.92
C ALA A 102 2.06 -6.31 4.10
N SER A 103 1.02 -7.11 3.92
CA SER A 103 0.09 -7.46 4.98
C SER A 103 -0.39 -8.91 4.82
N ASN A 104 -0.75 -9.57 5.92
CA ASN A 104 -1.39 -10.89 5.82
C ASN A 104 -2.90 -10.78 5.65
N GLY A 105 -3.50 -9.66 6.04
CA GLY A 105 -4.92 -9.35 5.88
C GLY A 105 -5.19 -8.53 4.62
N LYS A 106 -5.46 -7.24 4.79
CA LYS A 106 -5.82 -6.31 3.71
C LYS A 106 -4.85 -5.14 3.58
N VAL A 107 -4.55 -4.75 2.34
CA VAL A 107 -4.00 -3.44 1.99
C VAL A 107 -5.09 -2.63 1.29
N SER A 108 -5.51 -1.51 1.90
CA SER A 108 -6.51 -0.59 1.36
C SER A 108 -5.85 0.73 0.98
N LEU A 109 -5.93 1.07 -0.32
CA LEU A 109 -5.36 2.27 -0.93
C LEU A 109 -6.40 2.94 -1.84
N ASN A 110 -7.60 3.17 -1.31
CA ASN A 110 -8.72 3.69 -2.09
C ASN A 110 -8.63 5.21 -2.30
N ASN A 111 -9.24 5.71 -3.38
CA ASN A 111 -9.30 7.12 -3.77
C ASN A 111 -7.93 7.80 -3.93
N SER A 112 -6.88 7.03 -4.15
CA SER A 112 -5.48 7.42 -4.03
C SER A 112 -4.82 7.65 -5.38
N SER A 113 -3.67 8.35 -5.38
CA SER A 113 -2.73 8.34 -6.50
C SER A 113 -1.57 7.42 -6.13
N ILE A 114 -1.37 6.36 -6.90
CA ILE A 114 -0.42 5.31 -6.56
C ILE A 114 0.68 5.24 -7.61
N ILE A 115 1.92 5.33 -7.16
CA ILE A 115 3.13 5.01 -7.94
C ILE A 115 3.82 3.87 -7.22
N ASN A 116 3.78 2.66 -7.79
CA ASN A 116 4.44 1.49 -7.23
C ASN A 116 5.58 1.03 -8.15
N THR A 117 6.80 1.10 -7.66
CA THR A 117 8.00 0.65 -8.39
C THR A 117 8.64 -0.59 -7.77
N LYS A 118 8.06 -1.13 -6.68
CA LYS A 118 8.60 -2.30 -5.99
C LYS A 118 7.50 -3.33 -5.72
N LYS A 119 7.10 -3.53 -4.47
CA LYS A 119 6.16 -4.61 -4.16
C LYS A 119 5.04 -4.16 -3.23
N ILE A 120 3.82 -4.53 -3.59
CA ILE A 120 2.66 -4.52 -2.70
C ILE A 120 2.10 -5.94 -2.67
N ALA A 121 2.06 -6.55 -1.47
CA ALA A 121 1.60 -7.93 -1.30
C ALA A 121 0.67 -8.05 -0.10
N SER A 122 -0.48 -8.73 -0.31
CA SER A 122 -1.44 -8.95 0.77
C SER A 122 -2.41 -10.08 0.40
N SER A 123 -3.12 -10.62 1.39
CA SER A 123 -4.24 -11.53 1.10
C SER A 123 -5.32 -10.81 0.29
N THR A 124 -5.68 -9.59 0.69
CA THR A 124 -6.64 -8.75 -0.04
C THR A 124 -6.02 -7.39 -0.35
N ILE A 125 -6.12 -6.95 -1.60
CA ILE A 125 -5.66 -5.64 -2.04
C ILE A 125 -6.83 -4.88 -2.64
N GLU A 126 -7.14 -3.72 -2.09
CA GLU A 126 -8.20 -2.82 -2.54
C GLU A 126 -7.61 -1.49 -2.95
N MET A 127 -7.71 -1.19 -4.24
CA MET A 127 -7.28 0.06 -4.88
C MET A 127 -8.45 0.59 -5.70
N GLN A 128 -9.49 1.09 -5.02
CA GLN A 128 -10.75 1.47 -5.67
C GLN A 128 -10.82 2.98 -5.88
N ASN A 129 -11.44 3.38 -7.00
CA ASN A 129 -11.66 4.78 -7.38
C ASN A 129 -10.38 5.63 -7.42
N ASN A 130 -9.26 5.03 -7.83
CA ASN A 130 -7.97 5.70 -7.79
C ASN A 130 -7.88 6.81 -8.83
N LYS A 131 -7.26 7.93 -8.43
CA LYS A 131 -7.05 9.12 -9.27
C LYS A 131 -5.95 8.91 -10.30
N LYS A 132 -4.92 8.15 -9.91
CA LYS A 132 -3.79 7.78 -10.73
C LYS A 132 -3.29 6.40 -10.30
N PHE A 133 -2.87 5.60 -11.28
CA PHE A 133 -2.26 4.31 -11.01
C PHE A 133 -1.10 4.06 -11.98
N ASP A 134 0.13 4.09 -11.44
CA ASP A 134 1.37 3.74 -12.15
C ASP A 134 2.01 2.56 -11.43
N ASN A 135 2.10 1.41 -12.07
CA ASN A 135 2.74 0.24 -11.49
C ASN A 135 3.82 -0.31 -12.42
N THR A 136 5.08 -0.15 -12.03
CA THR A 136 6.23 -0.79 -12.66
C THR A 136 6.86 -1.87 -11.77
N GLY A 137 6.27 -2.11 -10.60
CA GLY A 137 6.66 -3.15 -9.65
C GLY A 137 5.67 -4.31 -9.62
N GLU A 138 5.61 -5.04 -8.51
CA GLU A 138 4.69 -6.16 -8.33
C GLU A 138 3.49 -5.78 -7.46
N ILE A 139 2.31 -6.25 -7.84
CA ILE A 139 1.12 -6.28 -7.00
C ILE A 139 0.61 -7.73 -6.97
N VAL A 140 0.61 -8.34 -5.79
CA VAL A 140 0.30 -9.77 -5.64
C VAL A 140 -0.60 -10.00 -4.44
N GLY A 141 -1.73 -10.66 -4.67
CA GLY A 141 -2.69 -10.99 -3.60
C GLY A 141 -3.52 -12.24 -3.91
N ASN A 142 -4.31 -12.69 -2.94
CA ASN A 142 -5.34 -13.68 -3.22
C ASN A 142 -6.52 -13.01 -3.92
N ASN A 143 -6.98 -11.88 -3.37
CA ASN A 143 -8.03 -11.06 -3.96
C ASN A 143 -7.47 -9.68 -4.27
N VAL A 144 -7.48 -9.27 -5.52
CA VAL A 144 -6.96 -7.97 -5.96
C VAL A 144 -8.05 -7.24 -6.71
N THR A 145 -8.38 -6.03 -6.25
CA THR A 145 -9.33 -5.13 -6.89
C THR A 145 -8.65 -3.81 -7.22
N LEU A 146 -8.59 -3.48 -8.50
CA LEU A 146 -8.09 -2.22 -9.02
C LEU A 146 -9.18 -1.54 -9.83
N THR A 147 -9.69 -0.41 -9.38
CA THR A 147 -10.68 0.36 -10.11
C THR A 147 -10.29 1.84 -10.22
N THR A 148 -10.54 2.42 -11.37
CA THR A 148 -10.37 3.85 -11.64
C THR A 148 -11.31 4.30 -12.74
N ALA A 149 -11.66 5.58 -12.77
CA ALA A 149 -12.37 6.18 -13.90
C ALA A 149 -11.43 6.55 -15.07
N ASN A 150 -10.13 6.40 -14.88
CA ASN A 150 -9.08 6.79 -15.84
C ASN A 150 -8.57 5.58 -16.64
N ASP A 151 -7.61 5.83 -17.51
CA ASP A 151 -6.91 4.79 -18.26
C ASP A 151 -5.97 4.02 -17.33
N ILE A 152 -5.79 2.73 -17.60
CA ILE A 152 -4.89 1.83 -16.90
C ILE A 152 -3.89 1.25 -17.89
N ASP A 153 -2.59 1.41 -17.61
CA ASP A 153 -1.52 0.71 -18.31
C ASP A 153 -0.85 -0.27 -17.32
N LEU A 154 -1.02 -1.56 -17.59
CA LEU A 154 -0.47 -2.66 -16.80
C LEU A 154 0.87 -3.04 -17.41
N VAL A 155 1.97 -2.42 -16.96
CA VAL A 155 3.32 -2.64 -17.53
C VAL A 155 4.16 -3.63 -16.73
N ALA A 156 3.67 -4.10 -15.57
CA ALA A 156 4.40 -4.98 -14.67
C ALA A 156 3.50 -6.10 -14.15
N LYS A 157 3.97 -6.82 -13.12
CA LYS A 157 3.24 -7.96 -12.57
C LYS A 157 2.04 -7.56 -11.75
N LEU A 158 0.87 -8.07 -12.14
CA LEU A 158 -0.38 -7.99 -11.38
C LEU A 158 -0.97 -9.40 -11.25
N HIS A 159 -1.09 -9.88 -10.01
CA HIS A 159 -1.54 -11.24 -9.76
C HIS A 159 -2.62 -11.31 -8.67
N GLY A 160 -3.72 -12.01 -8.99
CA GLY A 160 -4.78 -12.36 -8.03
C GLY A 160 -5.02 -13.87 -8.01
N ALA A 161 -4.68 -14.55 -6.91
CA ALA A 161 -4.76 -16.01 -6.85
C ALA A 161 -6.20 -16.54 -6.85
N GLN A 162 -7.13 -15.86 -6.19
CA GLN A 162 -8.54 -16.26 -6.15
C GLN A 162 -9.41 -15.36 -7.02
N SER A 163 -9.18 -14.05 -6.94
CA SER A 163 -9.93 -13.06 -7.69
C SER A 163 -9.04 -11.91 -8.12
N LEU A 164 -9.14 -11.53 -9.38
CA LEU A 164 -8.53 -10.33 -9.92
C LEU A 164 -9.60 -9.52 -10.63
N VAL A 165 -9.88 -8.31 -10.15
CA VAL A 165 -10.84 -7.38 -10.74
C VAL A 165 -10.10 -6.12 -11.16
N ILE A 166 -10.18 -5.78 -12.43
CA ILE A 166 -9.59 -4.56 -13.01
C ILE A 166 -10.70 -3.80 -13.73
N SER A 167 -10.92 -2.55 -13.37
CA SER A 167 -11.91 -1.70 -14.01
C SER A 167 -11.34 -0.32 -14.30
N GLY A 168 -11.47 0.12 -15.54
CA GLY A 168 -10.94 1.41 -16.03
C GLY A 168 -11.62 1.90 -17.28
N LYS A 169 -11.22 3.07 -17.77
CA LYS A 169 -11.75 3.63 -19.01
C LYS A 169 -11.15 2.89 -20.23
N ASN A 170 -9.87 3.03 -20.47
CA ASN A 170 -9.10 2.21 -21.39
C ASN A 170 -8.12 1.37 -20.58
N ILE A 171 -8.04 0.08 -20.86
CA ILE A 171 -7.12 -0.82 -20.18
C ILE A 171 -6.19 -1.41 -21.22
N THR A 172 -4.88 -1.19 -21.04
CA THR A 172 -3.84 -1.79 -21.86
C THR A 172 -2.99 -2.71 -21.01
N ASN A 173 -2.91 -3.99 -21.36
CA ASN A 173 -2.03 -4.94 -20.71
C ASN A 173 -0.73 -5.09 -21.52
N ASN A 174 0.35 -4.51 -21.00
CA ASN A 174 1.72 -4.61 -21.53
C ASN A 174 2.64 -5.44 -20.60
N GLY A 175 2.12 -5.94 -19.48
CA GLY A 175 2.83 -6.70 -18.46
C GLY A 175 2.25 -8.09 -18.22
N GLU A 176 2.67 -8.72 -17.15
CA GLU A 176 2.16 -10.02 -16.70
C GLU A 176 0.90 -9.81 -15.85
N THR A 177 -0.27 -10.10 -16.41
CA THR A 177 -1.55 -10.04 -15.68
C THR A 177 -2.09 -11.46 -15.55
N THR A 178 -2.10 -11.98 -14.31
CA THR A 178 -2.43 -13.40 -14.08
C THR A 178 -3.42 -13.56 -12.92
N GLY A 179 -4.36 -14.46 -13.12
CA GLY A 179 -5.29 -14.92 -12.08
C GLY A 179 -5.40 -16.44 -12.11
N THR A 180 -5.19 -17.11 -10.97
CA THR A 180 -5.42 -18.57 -10.90
C THR A 180 -6.86 -18.93 -10.59
N GLY A 181 -7.69 -17.97 -10.22
CA GLY A 181 -9.13 -18.08 -10.07
C GLY A 181 -9.88 -17.25 -11.11
N THR A 182 -10.84 -16.45 -10.67
CA THR A 182 -11.64 -15.58 -11.54
C THR A 182 -10.92 -14.28 -11.84
N THR A 183 -10.78 -13.93 -13.12
CA THR A 183 -10.29 -12.63 -13.55
C THR A 183 -11.40 -11.89 -14.30
N SER A 184 -11.68 -10.67 -13.88
CA SER A 184 -12.65 -9.77 -14.53
C SER A 184 -11.94 -8.49 -14.95
N ILE A 185 -12.00 -8.17 -16.25
CA ILE A 185 -11.46 -6.95 -16.83
C ILE A 185 -12.63 -6.15 -17.39
N ILE A 186 -12.90 -4.98 -16.86
CA ILE A 186 -14.04 -4.14 -17.21
C ILE A 186 -13.50 -2.82 -17.77
N ALA A 187 -13.40 -2.73 -19.10
CA ALA A 187 -13.03 -1.51 -19.80
C ALA A 187 -14.31 -0.80 -20.27
N SER A 188 -14.55 0.43 -19.80
CA SER A 188 -15.72 1.18 -20.26
C SER A 188 -15.62 1.70 -21.69
N ASN A 189 -14.42 1.68 -22.28
CA ASN A 189 -14.16 2.07 -23.67
C ASN A 189 -13.39 0.97 -24.43
N ASN A 190 -12.09 0.77 -24.17
CA ASN A 190 -11.29 -0.21 -24.90
C ASN A 190 -10.45 -1.09 -23.95
N PHE A 191 -10.33 -2.38 -24.32
CA PHE A 191 -9.33 -3.29 -23.74
C PHE A 191 -8.36 -3.72 -24.82
N THR A 192 -7.06 -3.58 -24.56
CA THR A 192 -5.98 -4.03 -25.46
C THR A 192 -5.04 -4.94 -24.68
N ASN A 193 -4.80 -6.14 -25.21
CA ASN A 193 -3.84 -7.08 -24.62
C ASN A 193 -2.63 -7.26 -25.54
N ASN A 194 -1.46 -6.81 -25.08
CA ASN A 194 -0.19 -6.91 -25.80
C ASN A 194 0.80 -7.89 -25.13
N SER A 195 0.41 -8.50 -23.99
CA SER A 195 1.30 -9.34 -23.20
C SER A 195 0.55 -10.50 -22.55
N GLU A 196 1.11 -11.09 -21.50
CA GLU A 196 0.52 -12.24 -20.83
C GLU A 196 -0.76 -11.85 -20.11
N LEU A 197 -1.84 -12.56 -20.40
CA LEU A 197 -3.10 -12.53 -19.69
C LEU A 197 -3.54 -13.97 -19.47
N ALA A 198 -3.47 -14.45 -18.24
CA ALA A 198 -3.84 -15.81 -17.90
C ALA A 198 -4.85 -15.84 -16.74
N ALA A 199 -5.87 -16.63 -16.89
CA ALA A 199 -6.89 -16.85 -15.87
C ALA A 199 -7.53 -18.23 -16.02
N GLN A 200 -8.02 -18.81 -14.92
CA GLN A 200 -8.86 -19.99 -14.99
C GLN A 200 -10.23 -19.64 -15.59
N THR A 201 -10.79 -18.53 -15.14
CA THR A 201 -12.03 -17.95 -15.69
C THR A 201 -11.79 -16.50 -16.02
N LEU A 202 -11.95 -16.12 -17.28
CA LEU A 202 -11.75 -14.75 -17.76
C LEU A 202 -13.07 -14.15 -18.25
N THR A 203 -13.39 -12.96 -17.74
CA THR A 203 -14.46 -12.11 -18.28
C THR A 203 -13.87 -10.78 -18.72
N VAL A 204 -14.19 -10.34 -19.92
CA VAL A 204 -13.73 -9.07 -20.49
C VAL A 204 -14.93 -8.27 -20.98
#